data_4facd373adeb94caa6b12350b7f0025c
#
_entry.id   4facd373adeb94caa6b12350b7f0025c
#
_cell.length_a   1.000
_cell.length_b   1.000
_cell.length_c   1.000
_cell.angle_alpha   90.00
_cell.angle_beta   90.00
_cell.angle_gamma   90.00
#
_symmetry.space_group_name_H-M   'P 1'
#
loop_
_entity.id
_entity.type
_entity.pdbx_description
1 polymer ?
#
loop_
_entity_poly.entity_id
_entity_poly.type
_entity_poly.pdbx_seq_one_letter_code
_entity_poly.pdbx_strand_id
1 'polypeptide(L)'
;MYTYTATVRRVVDGDTIDVDIDLGFGVWMHKERVRLYGIDTPESRTRDLEEKKYGLIAKEQIQAFMPVGSMQTLVTVKDKAGKFGRILGKFLIYDKKTDAQMTINDWMIREHHAVAYHGQNKETIAEEHLRNRKEVDYNN
;
A
#
# COMPACT_ATOMS: atom_id res chain seq x y z
N MET A 1 -12.18 -1.70 -14.17
CA MET A 1 -11.13 -2.34 -13.37
C MET A 1 -10.50 -3.46 -14.15
N TYR A 2 -9.21 -3.55 -14.10
CA TYR A 2 -8.47 -4.61 -14.76
C TYR A 2 -7.56 -5.30 -13.75
N THR A 3 -7.35 -6.60 -13.94
CA THR A 3 -6.54 -7.42 -13.05
C THR A 3 -5.30 -7.90 -13.82
N TYR A 4 -4.14 -7.73 -13.21
CA TYR A 4 -2.86 -8.09 -13.82
C TYR A 4 -2.00 -8.86 -12.84
N THR A 5 -1.06 -9.65 -13.37
CA THR A 5 0.05 -10.17 -12.57
C THR A 5 1.15 -9.12 -12.55
N ALA A 6 1.68 -8.84 -11.38
CA ALA A 6 2.74 -7.86 -11.20
C ALA A 6 3.88 -8.45 -10.39
N THR A 7 5.11 -8.17 -10.81
CA THR A 7 6.30 -8.60 -10.07
C THR A 7 6.82 -7.42 -9.26
N VAL A 8 6.99 -7.61 -7.96
CA VAL A 8 7.45 -6.55 -7.05
C VAL A 8 8.92 -6.25 -7.31
N ARG A 9 9.22 -4.97 -7.59
CA ARG A 9 10.59 -4.51 -7.80
C ARG A 9 11.12 -3.81 -6.58
N ARG A 10 10.29 -3.00 -5.91
CA ARG A 10 10.69 -2.24 -4.74
C ARG A 10 9.46 -1.75 -3.99
N VAL A 11 9.49 -1.88 -2.67
CA VAL A 11 8.53 -1.19 -1.80
C VAL A 11 9.14 0.17 -1.46
N VAL A 12 8.50 1.23 -1.93
CA VAL A 12 9.00 2.59 -1.74
C VAL A 12 8.57 3.15 -0.40
N ASP A 13 7.28 2.91 -0.07
CA ASP A 13 6.67 3.40 1.16
C ASP A 13 5.53 2.44 1.52
N GLY A 14 4.90 2.63 2.67
CA GLY A 14 3.76 1.80 3.08
C GLY A 14 2.56 1.85 2.14
N ASP A 15 2.51 2.82 1.24
CA ASP A 15 1.42 2.97 0.28
C ASP A 15 1.89 3.09 -1.17
N THR A 16 3.16 2.81 -1.45
CA THR A 16 3.73 2.99 -2.80
C THR A 16 4.70 1.85 -3.12
N ILE A 17 4.44 1.16 -4.23
CA ILE A 17 5.22 -0.01 -4.64
C ILE A 17 5.58 0.12 -6.12
N ASP A 18 6.83 -0.15 -6.47
CA ASP A 18 7.27 -0.22 -7.86
C ASP A 18 7.21 -1.67 -8.32
N VAL A 19 6.59 -1.90 -9.47
CA VAL A 19 6.35 -3.24 -10.01
C VAL A 19 6.61 -3.28 -11.52
N ASP A 20 6.79 -4.50 -12.02
CA ASP A 20 6.68 -4.80 -13.45
C ASP A 20 5.32 -5.45 -13.68
N ILE A 21 4.55 -4.97 -14.64
CA ILE A 21 3.19 -5.43 -14.91
C ILE A 21 3.19 -6.27 -16.19
N ASP A 22 2.67 -7.50 -16.07
CA ASP A 22 2.49 -8.41 -17.20
C ASP A 22 1.17 -8.06 -17.90
N LEU A 23 1.29 -7.61 -19.14
CA LEU A 23 0.13 -7.28 -19.97
C LEU A 23 -0.34 -8.46 -20.82
N GLY A 24 0.32 -9.60 -20.72
CA GLY A 24 0.04 -10.74 -21.56
C GLY A 24 0.78 -10.69 -22.88
N PHE A 25 0.79 -11.81 -23.61
CA PHE A 25 1.45 -11.91 -24.91
C PHE A 25 2.94 -11.55 -24.91
N GLY A 26 3.61 -11.70 -23.76
CA GLY A 26 5.01 -11.34 -23.63
C GLY A 26 5.28 -9.83 -23.53
N VAL A 27 4.25 -9.04 -23.34
CA VAL A 27 4.35 -7.58 -23.20
C VAL A 27 4.35 -7.19 -21.74
N TRP A 28 5.35 -6.42 -21.33
CA TRP A 28 5.52 -5.98 -19.95
C TRP A 28 5.64 -4.46 -19.86
N MET A 29 5.07 -3.89 -18.80
CA MET A 29 5.39 -2.52 -18.40
C MET A 29 6.36 -2.61 -17.25
N HIS A 30 7.55 -2.03 -17.39
CA HIS A 30 8.58 -2.11 -16.37
C HIS A 30 8.61 -0.88 -15.47
N LYS A 31 8.95 -1.10 -14.21
CA LYS A 31 9.18 -0.03 -13.22
C LYS A 31 8.01 0.92 -13.08
N GLU A 32 6.82 0.37 -13.04
CA GLU A 32 5.62 1.17 -12.85
C GLU A 32 5.38 1.40 -11.37
N ARG A 33 5.08 2.65 -11.01
CA ARG A 33 4.80 3.01 -9.63
C ARG A 33 3.32 2.89 -9.35
N VAL A 34 2.97 2.06 -8.38
CA VAL A 34 1.59 1.86 -7.94
C VAL A 34 1.40 2.52 -6.58
N ARG A 35 0.42 3.43 -6.52
CA ARG A 35 -0.06 4.02 -5.27
C ARG A 35 -1.24 3.18 -4.79
N LEU A 36 -1.20 2.72 -3.56
CA LEU A 36 -2.30 1.95 -3.00
C LEU A 36 -3.55 2.82 -2.85
N TYR A 37 -4.62 2.41 -3.52
CA TYR A 37 -5.85 3.19 -3.57
C TYR A 37 -6.57 3.19 -2.23
N GLY A 38 -7.08 4.36 -1.85
CA GLY A 38 -7.99 4.49 -0.72
C GLY A 38 -7.34 4.47 0.65
N ILE A 39 -6.01 4.52 0.74
CA ILE A 39 -5.31 4.55 2.02
C ILE A 39 -4.24 5.63 2.05
N ASP A 40 -3.88 6.02 3.27
CA ASP A 40 -2.75 6.89 3.54
C ASP A 40 -1.93 6.26 4.67
N THR A 41 -0.62 6.17 4.48
CA THR A 41 0.28 5.64 5.51
C THR A 41 1.19 6.74 6.04
N PRO A 42 1.74 6.58 7.25
CA PRO A 42 2.72 7.54 7.75
C PRO A 42 3.94 7.61 6.82
N GLU A 43 4.54 8.77 6.72
CA GLU A 43 5.72 8.97 5.89
C GLU A 43 6.93 8.22 6.46
N SER A 44 7.63 7.46 5.63
CA SER A 44 8.85 6.76 6.05
C SER A 44 10.10 7.61 5.80
N ARG A 45 9.99 8.66 4.99
CA ARG A 45 11.08 9.57 4.66
C ARG A 45 10.74 10.98 5.09
N THR A 46 10.74 11.21 6.40
CA THR A 46 10.42 12.48 7.03
C THR A 46 11.44 12.78 8.11
N ARG A 47 11.56 14.06 8.47
CA ARG A 47 12.40 14.49 9.60
C ARG A 47 11.73 14.26 10.95
N ASP A 48 10.43 14.08 10.97
CA ASP A 48 9.68 13.71 12.18
C ASP A 48 9.99 12.25 12.51
N LEU A 49 10.81 12.05 13.53
CA LEU A 49 11.30 10.71 13.88
C LEU A 49 10.20 9.78 14.37
N GLU A 50 9.17 10.30 15.01
CA GLU A 50 8.03 9.48 15.43
C GLU A 50 7.21 9.02 14.23
N GLU A 51 6.84 9.94 13.35
CA GLU A 51 6.13 9.58 12.13
C GLU A 51 6.93 8.58 11.30
N LYS A 52 8.24 8.82 11.16
CA LYS A 52 9.13 7.93 10.43
C LYS A 52 9.11 6.51 10.98
N LYS A 53 9.07 6.36 12.30
CA LYS A 53 8.99 5.04 12.95
C LYS A 53 7.78 4.26 12.46
N TYR A 54 6.61 4.90 12.46
CA TYR A 54 5.36 4.24 12.03
C TYR A 54 5.31 4.07 10.52
N GLY A 55 5.90 4.98 9.76
CA GLY A 55 6.05 4.83 8.32
C GLY A 55 6.91 3.63 7.95
N LEU A 56 8.02 3.41 8.67
CA LEU A 56 8.88 2.24 8.46
C LEU A 56 8.18 0.95 8.86
N ILE A 57 7.40 0.95 9.93
CA ILE A 57 6.61 -0.22 10.33
C ILE A 57 5.60 -0.56 9.23
N ALA A 58 4.88 0.43 8.71
CA ALA A 58 3.93 0.21 7.62
C ALA A 58 4.62 -0.37 6.38
N LYS A 59 5.77 0.18 6.01
CA LYS A 59 6.57 -0.32 4.90
C LYS A 59 7.00 -1.78 5.11
N GLU A 60 7.41 -2.14 6.32
CA GLU A 60 7.79 -3.52 6.65
C GLU A 60 6.61 -4.48 6.48
N GLN A 61 5.40 -4.08 6.82
CA GLN A 61 4.21 -4.91 6.62
C GLN A 61 4.00 -5.22 5.13
N ILE A 62 4.14 -4.21 4.29
CA ILE A 62 4.04 -4.40 2.84
C ILE A 62 5.14 -5.33 2.36
N GLN A 63 6.38 -5.13 2.80
CA GLN A 63 7.51 -5.98 2.40
C GLN A 63 7.32 -7.44 2.81
N ALA A 64 6.67 -7.68 3.95
CA ALA A 64 6.40 -9.03 4.41
C ALA A 64 5.42 -9.78 3.48
N PHE A 65 4.39 -9.10 2.98
CA PHE A 65 3.44 -9.68 2.04
C PHE A 65 3.98 -9.71 0.62
N MET A 66 4.80 -8.74 0.26
CA MET A 66 5.20 -8.47 -1.12
C MET A 66 6.72 -8.33 -1.23
N PRO A 67 7.47 -9.41 -0.94
CA PRO A 67 8.93 -9.33 -1.06
C PRO A 67 9.36 -9.06 -2.50
N VAL A 68 10.51 -8.43 -2.65
CA VAL A 68 11.08 -8.15 -3.98
C VAL A 68 11.20 -9.43 -4.79
N GLY A 69 10.73 -9.39 -6.02
CA GLY A 69 10.72 -10.55 -6.92
C GLY A 69 9.46 -11.40 -6.81
N SER A 70 8.61 -11.16 -5.83
CA SER A 70 7.36 -11.92 -5.69
C SER A 70 6.34 -11.49 -6.74
N MET A 71 5.49 -12.43 -7.14
CA MET A 71 4.40 -12.17 -8.08
C MET A 71 3.12 -11.94 -7.29
N GLN A 72 2.45 -10.84 -7.61
CA GLN A 72 1.23 -10.41 -6.92
C GLN A 72 0.12 -10.19 -7.93
N THR A 73 -1.12 -10.21 -7.44
CA THR A 73 -2.28 -9.85 -8.25
C THR A 73 -2.62 -8.39 -8.01
N LEU A 74 -2.47 -7.60 -9.06
CA LEU A 74 -2.77 -6.16 -9.04
C LEU A 74 -4.13 -5.92 -9.66
N VAL A 75 -5.02 -5.26 -8.92
CA VAL A 75 -6.31 -4.79 -9.44
C VAL A 75 -6.19 -3.28 -9.60
N THR A 76 -6.21 -2.80 -10.85
CA THR A 76 -6.11 -1.36 -11.10
C THR A 76 -7.46 -0.70 -10.90
N VAL A 77 -7.45 0.46 -10.30
CA VAL A 77 -8.64 1.28 -10.16
C VAL A 77 -8.68 2.23 -11.34
N LYS A 78 -9.77 2.16 -12.10
CA LYS A 78 -9.95 3.06 -13.23
C LYS A 78 -10.17 4.46 -12.67
N ASP A 79 -9.13 5.20 -12.58
CA ASP A 79 -9.19 6.55 -12.16
C ASP A 79 -8.60 7.45 -13.20
N LYS A 80 -8.87 8.62 -13.03
CA LYS A 80 -8.26 9.77 -13.61
C LYS A 80 -6.81 9.80 -13.25
N ALA A 81 -6.26 8.81 -13.37
CA ALA A 81 -5.14 8.77 -13.03
C ALA A 81 -4.13 9.40 -13.35
N GLY A 82 -3.28 9.11 -13.15
CA GLY A 82 -2.08 9.53 -13.64
C GLY A 82 -1.63 10.87 -13.19
N LYS A 83 -2.17 11.45 -12.16
CA LYS A 83 -1.49 12.53 -11.50
C LYS A 83 -0.11 11.98 -11.18
N PHE A 84 0.92 12.59 -11.74
CA PHE A 84 2.30 12.19 -11.52
C PHE A 84 2.70 10.82 -12.07
N GLY A 85 1.97 10.29 -13.04
CA GLY A 85 2.34 9.04 -13.70
C GLY A 85 2.22 7.80 -12.83
N ARG A 86 1.42 7.87 -11.75
CA ARG A 86 1.20 6.72 -10.86
C ARG A 86 -0.06 5.98 -11.24
N ILE A 87 0.00 4.66 -11.08
CA ILE A 87 -1.16 3.80 -11.23
C ILE A 87 -1.79 3.67 -9.85
N LEU A 88 -3.11 3.79 -9.78
CA LEU A 88 -3.85 3.53 -8.55
C LEU A 88 -4.29 2.08 -8.55
N GLY A 89 -4.04 1.36 -7.47
CA GLY A 89 -4.36 -0.05 -7.45
C GLY A 89 -4.50 -0.65 -6.07
N LYS A 90 -4.90 -1.91 -6.09
CA LYS A 90 -5.02 -2.76 -4.91
C LYS A 90 -4.30 -4.05 -5.21
N PHE A 91 -3.69 -4.65 -4.19
CA PHE A 91 -3.09 -5.98 -4.33
C PHE A 91 -3.86 -6.97 -3.49
N LEU A 92 -4.11 -8.14 -4.06
CA LEU A 92 -4.81 -9.21 -3.35
C LEU A 92 -3.82 -10.00 -2.51
N ILE A 93 -4.20 -10.27 -1.26
CA ILE A 93 -3.40 -11.08 -0.33
C ILE A 93 -4.28 -12.12 0.34
N TYR A 94 -3.65 -13.12 0.94
CA TYR A 94 -4.32 -14.07 1.80
C TYR A 94 -4.23 -13.59 3.25
N ASP A 95 -5.37 -13.50 3.92
CA ASP A 95 -5.43 -13.11 5.32
C ASP A 95 -5.61 -14.34 6.20
N LYS A 96 -4.61 -14.59 7.05
CA LYS A 96 -4.61 -15.76 7.94
C LYS A 96 -5.69 -15.66 9.03
N LYS A 97 -6.04 -14.45 9.47
CA LYS A 97 -7.02 -14.26 10.55
C LYS A 97 -8.42 -14.66 10.12
N THR A 98 -8.80 -14.34 8.89
CA THR A 98 -10.13 -14.65 8.38
C THR A 98 -10.15 -15.87 7.47
N ASP A 99 -8.98 -16.42 7.15
CA ASP A 99 -8.82 -17.53 6.21
C ASP A 99 -9.48 -17.22 4.86
N ALA A 100 -9.24 -16.01 4.36
CA ALA A 100 -9.86 -15.54 3.13
C ALA A 100 -8.95 -14.55 2.40
N GLN A 101 -9.24 -14.36 1.11
CA GLN A 101 -8.57 -13.36 0.32
C GLN A 101 -9.11 -11.98 0.64
N MET A 102 -8.24 -10.99 0.71
CA MET A 102 -8.62 -9.59 0.85
C MET A 102 -7.58 -8.72 0.17
N THR A 103 -7.80 -7.42 0.10
CA THR A 103 -6.79 -6.52 -0.42
C THR A 103 -5.82 -6.14 0.69
N ILE A 104 -4.55 -5.91 0.32
CA ILE A 104 -3.57 -5.40 1.27
C ILE A 104 -3.97 -3.99 1.75
N ASN A 105 -4.69 -3.26 0.91
CA ASN A 105 -5.21 -1.93 1.24
C ASN A 105 -6.11 -2.00 2.48
N ASP A 106 -7.08 -2.90 2.46
CA ASP A 106 -8.00 -3.09 3.59
C ASP A 106 -7.30 -3.71 4.80
N TRP A 107 -6.35 -4.61 4.56
CA TRP A 107 -5.56 -5.21 5.63
C TRP A 107 -4.77 -4.15 6.40
N MET A 108 -4.16 -3.21 5.70
CA MET A 108 -3.39 -2.13 6.32
C MET A 108 -4.28 -1.25 7.20
N ILE A 109 -5.51 -0.98 6.78
CA ILE A 109 -6.46 -0.22 7.58
C ILE A 109 -6.88 -1.02 8.81
N ARG A 110 -7.24 -2.28 8.64
CA ARG A 110 -7.68 -3.13 9.75
C ARG A 110 -6.60 -3.28 10.82
N GLU A 111 -5.33 -3.39 10.42
CA GLU A 111 -4.21 -3.56 11.35
C GLU A 111 -3.62 -2.24 11.82
N HIS A 112 -4.27 -1.12 11.54
CA HIS A 112 -3.91 0.22 12.01
C HIS A 112 -2.58 0.77 11.46
N HIS A 113 -2.14 0.24 10.31
CA HIS A 113 -0.95 0.74 9.62
C HIS A 113 -1.27 1.81 8.58
N ALA A 114 -2.53 2.00 8.26
CA ALA A 114 -3.00 3.00 7.31
C ALA A 114 -4.31 3.62 7.77
N VAL A 115 -4.57 4.81 7.27
CA VAL A 115 -5.83 5.52 7.44
C VAL A 115 -6.61 5.41 6.13
N ALA A 116 -7.91 5.14 6.20
CA ALA A 116 -8.76 5.16 5.02
C ALA A 116 -8.75 6.59 4.44
N TYR A 117 -8.44 6.70 3.16
CA TYR A 117 -8.34 8.00 2.48
C TYR A 117 -9.44 8.15 1.46
N HIS A 118 -10.27 9.17 1.62
CA HIS A 118 -11.39 9.47 0.71
C HIS A 118 -11.48 10.96 0.40
N GLY A 119 -10.37 11.68 0.55
CA GLY A 119 -10.33 13.12 0.28
C GLY A 119 -10.60 14.01 1.49
N GLN A 120 -10.67 13.44 2.69
CA GLN A 120 -10.81 14.22 3.92
C GLN A 120 -9.60 15.14 4.14
N ASN A 121 -9.77 16.15 4.98
CA ASN A 121 -8.70 17.12 5.20
C ASN A 121 -7.50 16.53 5.96
N LYS A 122 -6.36 17.22 5.86
CA LYS A 122 -5.10 16.75 6.44
C LYS A 122 -5.16 16.64 7.95
N GLU A 123 -5.91 17.49 8.62
CA GLU A 123 -6.03 17.48 10.08
C GLU A 123 -6.73 16.20 10.56
N THR A 124 -7.81 15.81 9.89
CA THR A 124 -8.53 14.58 10.19
C THR A 124 -7.63 13.36 10.00
N ILE A 125 -6.88 13.33 8.89
CA ILE A 125 -5.93 12.24 8.61
C ILE A 125 -4.86 12.17 9.70
N ALA A 126 -4.29 13.30 10.10
CA ALA A 126 -3.28 13.37 11.14
C ALA A 126 -3.79 12.83 12.48
N GLU A 127 -5.02 13.18 12.85
CA GLU A 127 -5.64 12.68 14.08
C GLU A 127 -5.84 11.17 14.03
N GLU A 128 -6.27 10.65 12.89
CA GLU A 128 -6.46 9.20 12.71
C GLU A 128 -5.13 8.46 12.79
N HIS A 129 -4.05 9.00 12.22
CA HIS A 129 -2.73 8.42 12.36
C HIS A 129 -2.27 8.39 13.82
N LEU A 130 -2.54 9.44 14.58
CA LEU A 130 -2.19 9.47 16.00
C LEU A 130 -2.94 8.40 16.79
N ARG A 131 -4.21 8.17 16.48
CA ARG A 131 -4.98 7.09 17.09
C ARG A 131 -4.41 5.71 16.73
N ASN A 132 -4.03 5.54 15.46
CA ASN A 132 -3.44 4.29 14.99
C ASN A 132 -2.13 3.96 15.71
N ARG A 133 -1.31 4.96 16.03
CA ARG A 133 -0.05 4.74 16.75
C ARG A 133 -0.26 4.01 18.06
N LYS A 134 -1.30 4.35 18.78
CA LYS A 134 -1.63 3.68 20.07
C LYS A 134 -1.95 2.20 19.85
N GLU A 135 -2.66 1.88 18.78
CA GLU A 135 -3.00 0.49 18.46
C GLU A 135 -1.77 -0.31 18.04
N VAL A 136 -0.89 0.29 17.23
CA VAL A 136 0.36 -0.33 16.81
C VAL A 136 1.25 -0.59 18.03
N ASP A 137 1.38 0.39 18.93
CA ASP A 137 2.20 0.26 20.12
C ASP A 137 1.65 -0.81 21.07
N TYR A 138 0.32 -0.90 21.18
CA TYR A 138 -0.34 -1.91 22.01
C TYR A 138 -0.09 -3.33 21.51
N ASN A 139 -0.03 -3.52 20.18
CA ASN A 139 0.12 -4.83 19.56
C ASN A 139 1.59 -5.29 19.43
N ASN A 140 2.52 -4.42 19.77
CA ASN A 140 3.96 -4.76 19.73
C ASN A 140 4.51 -4.96 21.17
#